data_ff61971821e553abc881f4dbb6c8d914
#
_entry.id   ff61971821e553abc881f4dbb6c8d914
#
_cell.length_a   1.000
_cell.length_b   1.000
_cell.length_c   1.000
_cell.angle_alpha   90.00
_cell.angle_beta   90.00
_cell.angle_gamma   90.00
#
_symmetry.space_group_name_H-M   'P 1'
#
loop_
_entity.id
_entity.type
_entity.pdbx_description
1 polymer ?
#
loop_
_entity_poly.entity_id
_entity_poly.type
_entity_poly.pdbx_seq_one_letter_code
_entity_poly.pdbx_strand_id
1 'polypeptide(L)'
;MSAGSEFKKVLVRDNRLNVTDSIEFAVMKGAQNMTSFTANANTLSTSAHTWNIQVPSETTIFDRRVLWRSTFVLAVTGRAPVVGQPIIHYGFSDALCAFPLHQSTSVMTCVINNNSVSSNMRDILPALLKMNDIRELQRYNGYAPIMSDVVGKYSDFVGANYNPLGSATNFSDNDIIARGAWPIDGVATSLANAVAGTFSNTANLATVANTDQTFYVRVQSTEPLMVSPFLWSHPKANNQGMYGVQNMTFTFNIGDASRMWRSSTGRVTAVSIAQFTSSALIFNFLSPHPSDLLKSRNVVPYMDLPRFISTPGVSLPAAADAQSLGALTTITSNAIQLNQIPSRLFIWLRNPASYTTPYAAGQESYPDTFAVISGISVNFNNQSGILASATQQDLFKFSVENGSNQSWYEFSGQTNFPDVATGIGRRVPMSGSLLVLEFAKDINISDDYYAAGSLGNFQLQIVLQARNQFTAAYTPDFVIMVENDGCFVCERGTSAVYTGILTKSDVLAASEQPSYHYSDVQRMVGGGFLDSLRSIVGRVLPMLAPLAKRHLAKSGHPMGQAASAALGALGYGKSGGKLADRMV
;
A
#
# COMPACT_ATOMS: atom_id res chain seq x y z
N MET A 1 12.48 17.59 5.93
CA MET A 1 11.99 18.95 5.61
C MET A 1 10.48 18.92 5.69
N SER A 2 9.88 19.73 6.53
CA SER A 2 8.42 19.77 6.70
C SER A 2 7.77 20.23 5.40
N ALA A 3 6.95 19.38 4.81
CA ALA A 3 6.04 19.79 3.79
C ALA A 3 5.02 20.75 4.43
N GLY A 4 4.95 21.97 3.99
CA GLY A 4 3.92 22.87 4.41
C GLY A 4 4.38 24.18 5.06
N SER A 5 5.61 24.60 4.83
CA SER A 5 5.95 25.99 5.10
C SER A 5 5.16 26.87 4.14
N GLU A 6 4.09 27.47 4.63
CA GLU A 6 3.43 28.55 3.90
C GLU A 6 4.38 29.75 3.85
N PHE A 7 4.84 30.08 2.66
CA PHE A 7 5.57 31.32 2.43
C PHE A 7 4.55 32.47 2.33
N LYS A 8 4.69 33.45 3.20
CA LYS A 8 3.95 34.70 3.09
C LYS A 8 4.88 35.71 2.40
N LYS A 9 4.45 36.21 1.26
CA LYS A 9 5.11 37.36 0.65
C LYS A 9 4.92 38.59 1.53
N VAL A 10 6.01 39.18 1.99
CA VAL A 10 6.01 40.41 2.76
C VAL A 10 6.81 41.45 1.99
N LEU A 11 6.18 42.56 1.72
CA LEU A 11 6.86 43.75 1.17
C LEU A 11 7.67 44.41 2.29
N VAL A 12 8.97 44.32 2.24
CA VAL A 12 9.85 45.02 3.19
C VAL A 12 10.36 46.28 2.52
N ARG A 13 9.97 47.43 3.05
CA ARG A 13 10.58 48.70 2.70
C ARG A 13 11.70 48.97 3.69
N ASP A 14 12.93 48.93 3.21
CA ASP A 14 14.08 49.41 3.99
C ASP A 14 14.51 50.76 3.48
N ASN A 15 14.32 51.81 4.30
CA ASN A 15 14.65 53.19 3.98
C ASN A 15 16.16 53.41 3.75
N ARG A 16 16.99 52.44 4.13
CA ARG A 16 18.45 52.51 3.95
C ARG A 16 18.90 52.09 2.54
N LEU A 17 18.06 51.38 1.82
CA LEU A 17 18.44 50.80 0.51
C LEU A 17 18.17 51.74 -0.67
N ASN A 18 17.52 52.88 -0.44
CA ASN A 18 17.22 53.93 -1.45
C ASN A 18 16.79 53.37 -2.82
N VAL A 19 16.06 52.26 -2.81
CA VAL A 19 15.61 51.55 -4.02
C VAL A 19 14.19 52.00 -4.29
N THR A 20 13.93 52.46 -5.49
CA THR A 20 12.59 52.88 -5.93
C THR A 20 11.62 51.75 -6.08
N ASP A 21 12.13 50.51 -6.18
CA ASP A 21 11.31 49.32 -6.34
C ASP A 21 11.16 48.53 -5.03
N SER A 22 9.96 48.01 -4.80
CA SER A 22 9.68 47.16 -3.65
C SER A 22 10.32 45.80 -3.84
N ILE A 23 11.14 45.36 -2.88
CA ILE A 23 11.73 44.04 -2.87
C ILE A 23 10.75 43.07 -2.17
N GLU A 24 10.33 42.07 -2.88
CA GLU A 24 9.51 40.98 -2.32
C GLU A 24 10.40 39.94 -1.65
N PHE A 25 10.21 39.72 -0.36
CA PHE A 25 10.83 38.60 0.36
C PHE A 25 9.80 37.53 0.66
N ALA A 26 10.15 36.27 0.40
CA ALA A 26 9.39 35.13 0.92
C ALA A 26 9.86 34.85 2.35
N VAL A 27 9.03 35.17 3.32
CA VAL A 27 9.30 34.83 4.72
C VAL A 27 8.58 33.53 5.07
N MET A 28 9.34 32.57 5.55
CA MET A 28 8.75 31.37 6.14
C MET A 28 8.05 31.77 7.43
N LYS A 29 6.73 31.57 7.47
CA LYS A 29 5.91 31.92 8.63
C LYS A 29 6.43 31.17 9.85
N GLY A 30 6.64 31.89 10.91
CA GLY A 30 7.27 31.61 12.18
C GLY A 30 7.37 30.18 12.65
N ALA A 31 8.35 29.91 13.48
CA ALA A 31 8.68 28.59 14.01
C ALA A 31 7.45 27.87 14.55
N GLN A 32 6.96 26.91 13.76
CA GLN A 32 6.03 25.93 14.28
C GLN A 32 6.85 24.96 15.14
N ASN A 33 6.48 24.81 16.38
CA ASN A 33 7.10 23.82 17.26
C ASN A 33 6.63 22.43 16.80
N MET A 34 7.45 21.79 15.97
CA MET A 34 7.26 20.40 15.62
C MET A 34 7.99 19.54 16.66
N THR A 35 7.24 18.71 17.34
CA THR A 35 7.77 17.77 18.33
C THR A 35 7.57 16.35 17.82
N SER A 36 8.67 15.60 17.71
CA SER A 36 8.60 14.17 17.47
C SER A 36 8.25 13.45 18.77
N PHE A 37 7.19 12.67 18.73
CA PHE A 37 6.70 11.87 19.84
C PHE A 37 6.81 10.39 19.52
N THR A 38 7.50 9.65 20.37
CA THR A 38 7.65 8.20 20.25
C THR A 38 6.75 7.52 21.27
N ALA A 39 5.72 6.84 20.81
CA ALA A 39 4.83 6.05 21.64
C ALA A 39 5.30 4.59 21.64
N ASN A 40 5.80 4.12 22.78
CA ASN A 40 6.14 2.72 22.94
C ASN A 40 4.88 1.87 23.07
N ALA A 41 4.94 0.61 22.60
CA ALA A 41 3.82 -0.32 22.72
C ALA A 41 3.45 -0.59 24.18
N ASN A 42 2.16 -0.55 24.48
CA ASN A 42 1.62 -0.93 25.79
C ASN A 42 1.68 -2.45 25.99
N THR A 43 1.34 -3.19 24.91
CA THR A 43 1.50 -4.63 24.84
C THR A 43 2.48 -4.95 23.73
N LEU A 44 3.48 -5.76 24.04
CA LEU A 44 4.51 -6.22 23.11
C LEU A 44 4.59 -7.75 23.19
N SER A 45 3.98 -8.42 22.24
CA SER A 45 4.02 -9.88 22.16
C SER A 45 4.24 -10.35 20.73
N THR A 46 4.52 -11.62 20.55
CA THR A 46 4.65 -12.23 19.20
C THR A 46 3.31 -12.38 18.47
N SER A 47 2.20 -12.12 19.16
CA SER A 47 0.84 -12.24 18.59
C SER A 47 0.10 -10.92 18.45
N ALA A 48 0.45 -9.89 19.24
CA ALA A 48 -0.21 -8.59 19.17
C ALA A 48 0.63 -7.45 19.72
N HIS A 49 0.51 -6.30 19.11
CA HIS A 49 1.01 -5.03 19.64
C HIS A 49 -0.15 -4.06 19.83
N THR A 50 -0.15 -3.34 20.95
CA THR A 50 -1.16 -2.30 21.21
C THR A 50 -0.52 -1.00 21.65
N TRP A 51 -1.15 0.11 21.27
CA TRP A 51 -0.77 1.45 21.70
C TRP A 51 -2.02 2.23 22.06
N ASN A 52 -1.94 2.97 23.17
CA ASN A 52 -2.93 3.95 23.56
C ASN A 52 -2.26 5.32 23.56
N ILE A 53 -2.69 6.20 22.70
CA ILE A 53 -2.06 7.49 22.47
C ILE A 53 -3.08 8.57 22.75
N GLN A 54 -2.72 9.47 23.66
CA GLN A 54 -3.47 10.68 23.92
C GLN A 54 -2.79 11.85 23.23
N VAL A 55 -3.54 12.59 22.45
CA VAL A 55 -3.07 13.82 21.80
C VAL A 55 -3.12 14.95 22.84
N PRO A 56 -2.08 15.79 22.96
CA PRO A 56 -2.01 16.84 23.99
C PRO A 56 -3.20 17.78 24.05
N SER A 57 -3.79 18.13 22.91
CA SER A 57 -5.03 18.90 22.82
C SER A 57 -5.73 18.67 21.48
N GLU A 58 -7.01 18.96 21.40
CA GLU A 58 -7.81 18.88 20.17
C GLU A 58 -7.29 19.80 19.06
N THR A 59 -6.58 20.85 19.43
CA THR A 59 -5.99 21.82 18.50
C THR A 59 -4.58 21.42 18.06
N THR A 60 -4.00 20.37 18.62
CA THR A 60 -2.72 19.83 18.18
C THR A 60 -2.90 19.18 16.82
N ILE A 61 -2.11 19.65 15.85
CA ILE A 61 -2.06 19.04 14.52
C ILE A 61 -0.98 17.96 14.57
N PHE A 62 -1.25 16.80 14.04
CA PHE A 62 -0.22 15.79 13.83
C PHE A 62 -0.13 15.38 12.36
N ASP A 63 1.08 15.04 11.93
CA ASP A 63 1.35 14.53 10.60
C ASP A 63 0.74 13.12 10.47
N ARG A 64 -0.02 12.87 9.42
CA ARG A 64 -0.55 11.54 9.12
C ARG A 64 0.53 10.53 8.74
N ARG A 65 1.73 11.01 8.47
CA ARG A 65 2.91 10.17 8.24
C ARG A 65 3.44 9.61 9.55
N VAL A 66 2.80 8.54 10.00
CA VAL A 66 3.23 7.80 11.20
C VAL A 66 4.18 6.69 10.79
N LEU A 67 5.26 6.53 11.54
CA LEU A 67 6.23 5.46 11.33
C LEU A 67 6.12 4.41 12.43
N TRP A 68 6.10 3.15 12.03
CA TRP A 68 6.19 2.02 12.94
C TRP A 68 7.63 1.51 12.96
N ARG A 69 8.29 1.64 14.08
CA ARG A 69 9.67 1.19 14.32
C ARG A 69 9.67 0.04 15.30
N SER A 70 10.32 -1.05 14.92
CA SER A 70 10.42 -2.22 15.80
C SER A 70 11.74 -2.94 15.63
N THR A 71 12.22 -3.54 16.70
CA THR A 71 13.34 -4.48 16.70
C THR A 71 12.82 -5.84 17.12
N PHE A 72 13.10 -6.85 16.33
CA PHE A 72 12.63 -8.22 16.56
C PHE A 72 13.66 -9.25 16.15
N VAL A 73 13.49 -10.46 16.65
CA VAL A 73 14.33 -11.62 16.35
C VAL A 73 13.46 -12.69 15.69
N LEU A 74 13.90 -13.14 14.52
CA LEU A 74 13.32 -14.30 13.85
C LEU A 74 14.10 -15.55 14.24
N ALA A 75 13.39 -16.64 14.50
CA ALA A 75 13.94 -17.97 14.55
C ALA A 75 13.78 -18.61 13.15
N VAL A 76 14.88 -18.87 12.49
CA VAL A 76 14.93 -19.50 11.17
C VAL A 76 15.51 -20.90 11.36
N THR A 77 14.70 -21.91 11.07
CA THR A 77 15.09 -23.32 11.16
C THR A 77 15.33 -23.87 9.78
N GLY A 78 16.37 -24.65 9.63
CA GLY A 78 16.69 -25.28 8.37
C GLY A 78 17.75 -26.34 8.50
N ARG A 79 18.08 -26.97 7.38
CA ARG A 79 19.07 -28.05 7.27
C ARG A 79 19.95 -27.88 6.04
N ALA A 80 21.18 -28.37 6.13
CA ALA A 80 22.06 -28.51 4.97
C ALA A 80 22.58 -29.95 4.83
N PRO A 81 22.87 -30.41 3.60
CA PRO A 81 23.28 -31.79 3.36
C PRO A 81 24.69 -32.10 3.88
N VAL A 82 25.52 -31.09 4.09
CA VAL A 82 26.92 -31.26 4.51
C VAL A 82 27.22 -30.33 5.68
N VAL A 83 27.98 -30.81 6.65
CA VAL A 83 28.49 -30.01 7.77
C VAL A 83 29.37 -28.87 7.24
N GLY A 84 29.23 -27.69 7.82
CA GLY A 84 29.94 -26.48 7.40
C GLY A 84 29.34 -25.73 6.22
N GLN A 85 28.25 -26.26 5.61
CA GLN A 85 27.50 -25.50 4.63
C GLN A 85 26.53 -24.53 5.30
N PRO A 86 26.31 -23.33 4.72
CA PRO A 86 25.36 -22.38 5.25
C PRO A 86 23.92 -22.91 5.10
N ILE A 87 23.14 -22.84 6.16
CA ILE A 87 21.70 -23.08 6.16
C ILE A 87 21.00 -21.80 5.69
N ILE A 88 21.42 -20.66 6.23
CA ILE A 88 20.96 -19.34 5.81
C ILE A 88 22.09 -18.67 5.02
N HIS A 89 21.79 -18.28 3.79
CA HIS A 89 22.73 -17.56 2.94
C HIS A 89 22.10 -16.21 2.57
N TYR A 90 22.12 -15.30 3.55
CA TYR A 90 21.40 -14.03 3.45
C TYR A 90 21.94 -13.14 2.34
N GLY A 91 21.02 -12.55 1.56
CA GLY A 91 21.35 -11.74 0.40
C GLY A 91 21.75 -12.51 -0.86
N PHE A 92 21.93 -13.82 -0.76
CA PHE A 92 22.26 -14.70 -1.89
C PHE A 92 21.08 -15.59 -2.29
N SER A 93 20.63 -16.45 -1.39
CA SER A 93 19.50 -17.36 -1.60
C SER A 93 18.34 -17.11 -0.63
N ASP A 94 18.60 -16.37 0.42
CA ASP A 94 17.66 -16.08 1.48
C ASP A 94 17.61 -14.57 1.70
N ALA A 95 16.41 -14.03 1.89
CA ALA A 95 16.21 -12.63 2.22
C ALA A 95 14.87 -12.40 2.93
N LEU A 96 14.81 -11.34 3.72
CA LEU A 96 13.54 -10.79 4.17
C LEU A 96 12.79 -10.16 2.99
N CYS A 97 11.48 -10.36 2.97
CA CYS A 97 10.61 -9.62 2.08
C CYS A 97 10.57 -8.14 2.49
N ALA A 98 10.27 -7.27 1.54
CA ALA A 98 10.11 -5.85 1.82
C ALA A 98 8.98 -5.61 2.83
N PHE A 99 9.18 -4.65 3.73
CA PHE A 99 8.23 -4.28 4.79
C PHE A 99 7.89 -5.44 5.74
N PRO A 100 8.90 -6.04 6.40
CA PRO A 100 8.72 -7.26 7.19
C PRO A 100 7.75 -7.09 8.37
N LEU A 101 7.60 -5.91 8.98
CA LEU A 101 6.62 -5.68 10.03
C LEU A 101 5.18 -5.80 9.49
N HIS A 102 4.89 -5.18 8.34
CA HIS A 102 3.59 -5.32 7.69
C HIS A 102 3.36 -6.73 7.16
N GLN A 103 4.41 -7.42 6.68
CA GLN A 103 4.33 -8.83 6.28
C GLN A 103 3.92 -9.74 7.44
N SER A 104 4.39 -9.46 8.66
CA SER A 104 4.04 -10.22 9.85
C SER A 104 2.62 -9.96 10.38
N THR A 105 1.97 -8.91 9.89
CA THR A 105 0.70 -8.44 10.41
C THR A 105 -0.46 -8.98 9.58
N SER A 106 -1.43 -9.60 10.23
CA SER A 106 -2.66 -10.06 9.58
C SER A 106 -3.69 -8.94 9.48
N VAL A 107 -3.97 -8.27 10.57
CA VAL A 107 -4.95 -7.16 10.66
C VAL A 107 -4.36 -6.02 11.45
N MET A 108 -4.49 -4.81 10.92
CA MET A 108 -4.21 -3.57 11.62
C MET A 108 -5.53 -2.87 11.92
N THR A 109 -5.76 -2.55 13.17
CA THR A 109 -6.93 -1.78 13.61
C THR A 109 -6.47 -0.49 14.26
N CYS A 110 -7.12 0.61 13.90
CA CYS A 110 -6.93 1.91 14.51
C CYS A 110 -8.28 2.45 14.95
N VAL A 111 -8.40 2.82 16.22
CA VAL A 111 -9.56 3.56 16.74
C VAL A 111 -9.13 5.00 16.94
N ILE A 112 -9.76 5.92 16.23
CA ILE A 112 -9.49 7.36 16.35
C ILE A 112 -10.72 8.01 16.98
N ASN A 113 -10.55 8.60 18.15
CA ASN A 113 -11.65 9.02 19.02
C ASN A 113 -12.58 7.82 19.30
N ASN A 114 -13.74 7.78 18.67
CA ASN A 114 -14.76 6.73 18.86
C ASN A 114 -15.00 5.89 17.58
N ASN A 115 -14.20 6.07 16.54
CA ASN A 115 -14.41 5.37 15.28
C ASN A 115 -13.28 4.37 14.99
N SER A 116 -13.64 3.14 14.70
CA SER A 116 -12.70 2.06 14.41
C SER A 116 -12.56 1.87 12.90
N VAL A 117 -11.33 1.85 12.45
CA VAL A 117 -10.95 1.51 11.08
C VAL A 117 -9.99 0.34 11.10
N SER A 118 -10.11 -0.57 10.15
CA SER A 118 -9.25 -1.74 10.08
C SER A 118 -8.81 -2.05 8.65
N SER A 119 -7.64 -2.66 8.53
CA SER A 119 -7.10 -3.13 7.26
C SER A 119 -6.58 -4.55 7.41
N ASN A 120 -6.96 -5.43 6.48
CA ASN A 120 -6.46 -6.80 6.42
C ASN A 120 -5.10 -6.82 5.70
N MET A 121 -4.06 -6.43 6.40
CA MET A 121 -2.73 -6.19 5.87
C MET A 121 -2.17 -7.41 5.13
N ARG A 122 -2.40 -8.59 5.66
CA ARG A 122 -1.98 -9.85 5.04
C ARG A 122 -2.36 -9.97 3.56
N ASP A 123 -3.56 -9.52 3.21
CA ASP A 123 -4.10 -9.72 1.86
C ASP A 123 -3.91 -8.52 0.95
N ILE A 124 -3.84 -7.30 1.49
CA ILE A 124 -3.79 -6.07 0.68
C ILE A 124 -2.37 -5.54 0.46
N LEU A 125 -1.42 -5.89 1.31
CA LEU A 125 -0.05 -5.36 1.25
C LEU A 125 0.62 -5.50 -0.11
N PRO A 126 0.55 -6.66 -0.82
CA PRO A 126 1.19 -6.79 -2.13
C PRO A 126 0.70 -5.77 -3.14
N ALA A 127 -0.61 -5.48 -3.15
CA ALA A 127 -1.19 -4.46 -4.02
C ALA A 127 -0.72 -3.06 -3.62
N LEU A 128 -0.74 -2.75 -2.32
CA LEU A 128 -0.28 -1.45 -1.82
C LEU A 128 1.17 -1.16 -2.20
N LEU A 129 2.06 -2.14 -2.08
CA LEU A 129 3.48 -1.97 -2.43
C LEU A 129 3.69 -1.73 -3.92
N LYS A 130 2.86 -2.33 -4.78
CA LYS A 130 2.96 -2.15 -6.24
C LYS A 130 2.34 -0.83 -6.72
N MET A 131 1.53 -0.18 -5.89
CA MET A 131 0.93 1.13 -6.19
C MET A 131 1.77 2.31 -5.71
N ASN A 132 2.80 2.08 -4.91
CA ASN A 132 3.66 3.14 -4.37
C ASN A 132 4.87 3.39 -5.26
N ASP A 133 5.17 4.67 -5.48
CA ASP A 133 6.45 5.07 -6.03
C ASP A 133 7.58 4.82 -5.00
N ILE A 134 8.64 4.19 -5.46
CA ILE A 134 9.85 3.91 -4.66
C ILE A 134 10.41 5.19 -4.03
N ARG A 135 10.41 6.30 -4.76
CA ARG A 135 10.91 7.58 -4.25
C ARG A 135 10.07 8.14 -3.12
N GLU A 136 8.79 7.87 -3.12
CA GLU A 136 7.89 8.28 -2.04
C GLU A 136 8.12 7.44 -0.80
N LEU A 137 8.26 6.14 -0.96
CA LEU A 137 8.59 5.25 0.13
C LEU A 137 9.95 5.59 0.76
N GLN A 138 10.96 6.02 -0.02
CA GLN A 138 12.26 6.48 0.47
C GLN A 138 12.18 7.66 1.44
N ARG A 139 11.16 8.47 1.35
CA ARG A 139 10.95 9.59 2.28
C ARG A 139 10.48 9.15 3.65
N TYR A 140 9.87 7.99 3.74
CA TYR A 140 9.43 7.42 5.01
C TYR A 140 10.56 6.68 5.74
N ASN A 141 11.46 6.08 4.99
CA ASN A 141 12.52 5.26 5.54
C ASN A 141 13.82 5.47 4.76
N GLY A 142 14.72 6.29 5.29
CA GLY A 142 15.93 6.72 4.59
C GLY A 142 17.07 5.70 4.56
N TYR A 143 17.04 4.63 5.37
CA TYR A 143 18.18 3.71 5.51
C TYR A 143 17.91 2.28 5.07
N ALA A 144 16.68 1.86 4.99
CA ALA A 144 16.32 0.51 4.54
C ALA A 144 15.84 0.50 3.10
N PRO A 145 16.00 -0.59 2.35
CA PRO A 145 15.40 -0.75 1.05
C PRO A 145 13.87 -0.72 1.18
N ILE A 146 13.23 0.05 0.32
CA ILE A 146 11.79 0.26 0.35
C ILE A 146 11.15 -0.14 -0.98
N MET A 147 11.88 -0.90 -1.77
CA MET A 147 11.36 -1.52 -2.96
C MET A 147 10.57 -2.76 -2.58
N SER A 148 9.39 -2.90 -3.16
CA SER A 148 8.75 -4.21 -3.20
C SER A 148 9.62 -5.17 -4.02
N ASP A 149 9.58 -6.45 -3.66
CA ASP A 149 10.30 -7.46 -4.41
C ASP A 149 9.77 -7.56 -5.84
N VAL A 150 10.63 -7.35 -6.81
CA VAL A 150 10.28 -7.42 -8.25
C VAL A 150 10.59 -8.78 -8.84
N VAL A 151 11.56 -9.50 -8.25
CA VAL A 151 12.02 -10.81 -8.69
C VAL A 151 11.39 -11.89 -7.83
N GLY A 152 10.89 -12.94 -8.45
CA GLY A 152 10.31 -14.08 -7.74
C GLY A 152 11.35 -14.92 -7.01
N LYS A 153 12.60 -14.96 -7.49
CA LYS A 153 13.64 -15.86 -7.02
C LYS A 153 14.99 -15.17 -6.88
N TYR A 154 15.52 -15.14 -5.66
CA TYR A 154 16.78 -14.44 -5.37
C TYR A 154 18.01 -15.08 -6.03
N SER A 155 18.12 -16.40 -6.01
CA SER A 155 19.27 -17.10 -6.60
C SER A 155 19.45 -16.84 -8.09
N ASP A 156 18.34 -16.67 -8.81
CA ASP A 156 18.38 -16.38 -10.24
C ASP A 156 18.84 -14.95 -10.52
N PHE A 157 18.68 -14.08 -9.55
CA PHE A 157 19.04 -12.68 -9.67
C PHE A 157 20.47 -12.40 -9.21
N VAL A 158 20.91 -13.02 -8.14
CA VAL A 158 22.23 -12.78 -7.54
C VAL A 158 23.34 -13.52 -8.26
N GLY A 159 23.12 -14.72 -8.73
CA GLY A 159 24.13 -15.51 -9.46
C GLY A 159 24.36 -15.11 -10.91
N ALA A 160 23.62 -14.13 -11.43
CA ALA A 160 23.70 -13.68 -12.80
C ALA A 160 24.45 -12.35 -12.93
N ASN A 161 25.03 -12.12 -14.11
CA ASN A 161 25.69 -10.86 -14.51
C ASN A 161 24.78 -9.62 -14.47
N TYR A 162 23.56 -9.78 -13.97
CA TYR A 162 22.49 -8.80 -14.03
C TYR A 162 22.16 -8.15 -12.69
N ASN A 163 22.87 -8.53 -11.63
CA ASN A 163 22.74 -7.83 -10.37
C ASN A 163 23.44 -6.46 -10.48
N PRO A 164 22.69 -5.35 -10.51
CA PRO A 164 23.26 -4.02 -10.68
C PRO A 164 24.13 -3.56 -9.50
N LEU A 165 24.08 -4.30 -8.39
CA LEU A 165 24.81 -3.98 -7.16
C LEU A 165 26.02 -4.87 -6.92
N GLY A 166 26.27 -5.84 -7.78
CA GLY A 166 27.35 -6.80 -7.60
C GLY A 166 28.04 -7.22 -8.88
N SER A 167 29.30 -7.64 -8.78
CA SER A 167 30.08 -8.22 -9.86
C SER A 167 29.68 -9.68 -10.06
N ALA A 168 29.53 -10.09 -11.30
CA ALA A 168 29.01 -11.39 -11.69
C ALA A 168 29.91 -12.58 -11.43
N THR A 169 31.18 -12.37 -11.19
CA THR A 169 32.17 -13.43 -11.33
C THR A 169 32.91 -13.85 -10.07
N ASN A 170 32.86 -13.06 -9.02
CA ASN A 170 33.58 -13.36 -7.77
C ASN A 170 32.81 -12.84 -6.57
N PHE A 171 31.79 -13.56 -6.19
CA PHE A 171 31.08 -13.26 -4.95
C PHE A 171 31.75 -13.98 -3.79
N SER A 172 32.38 -13.25 -2.90
CA SER A 172 32.47 -13.71 -1.52
C SER A 172 31.11 -13.43 -0.84
N ASP A 173 30.70 -14.32 0.06
CA ASP A 173 29.43 -14.24 0.80
C ASP A 173 29.23 -12.89 1.56
N ASN A 174 30.25 -12.06 1.61
CA ASN A 174 30.28 -10.81 2.36
C ASN A 174 30.00 -9.56 1.50
N ASP A 175 30.02 -9.67 0.16
CA ASP A 175 30.06 -8.49 -0.70
C ASP A 175 28.72 -8.19 -1.38
N ILE A 176 27.66 -9.00 -1.13
CA ILE A 176 26.45 -8.89 -1.90
C ILE A 176 25.23 -8.76 -1.02
N ILE A 177 24.62 -7.61 -1.15
CA ILE A 177 23.23 -7.43 -0.77
C ILE A 177 22.41 -7.57 -2.05
N ALA A 178 21.55 -8.59 -2.12
CA ALA A 178 20.61 -8.71 -3.22
C ALA A 178 19.78 -7.41 -3.28
N ARG A 179 19.55 -6.92 -4.48
CA ARG A 179 18.71 -5.74 -4.67
C ARG A 179 17.34 -5.99 -4.05
N GLY A 180 16.90 -5.12 -3.15
CA GLY A 180 15.64 -5.26 -2.43
C GLY A 180 15.69 -6.15 -1.19
N ALA A 181 16.83 -6.77 -0.85
CA ALA A 181 16.96 -7.45 0.44
C ALA A 181 16.86 -6.44 1.59
N TRP A 182 15.97 -6.72 2.53
CA TRP A 182 15.83 -5.89 3.72
C TRP A 182 17.04 -6.08 4.63
N PRO A 183 17.61 -5.03 5.24
CA PRO A 183 18.80 -5.18 6.06
C PRO A 183 18.50 -5.97 7.34
N ILE A 184 19.48 -6.76 7.78
CA ILE A 184 19.49 -7.44 9.08
C ILE A 184 20.69 -6.96 9.88
N ASP A 185 20.58 -7.03 11.21
CA ASP A 185 21.72 -6.71 12.08
C ASP A 185 22.76 -7.85 12.06
N GLY A 186 22.31 -9.09 12.04
CA GLY A 186 23.16 -10.27 11.98
C GLY A 186 22.46 -11.55 12.40
N VAL A 187 23.22 -12.65 12.37
CA VAL A 187 22.78 -14.00 12.73
C VAL A 187 23.49 -14.48 13.99
N ALA A 188 22.76 -15.11 14.89
CA ALA A 188 23.26 -15.66 16.14
C ALA A 188 22.81 -17.13 16.31
N THR A 189 23.56 -17.90 17.11
CA THR A 189 23.25 -19.31 17.43
C THR A 189 22.23 -19.46 18.56
N SER A 190 21.96 -18.40 19.31
CA SER A 190 20.99 -18.41 20.41
C SER A 190 20.14 -17.13 20.42
N LEU A 191 18.92 -17.23 20.96
CA LEU A 191 18.04 -16.09 21.14
C LEU A 191 18.67 -15.02 22.02
N ALA A 192 19.33 -15.41 23.10
CA ALA A 192 20.00 -14.48 24.01
C ALA A 192 21.07 -13.65 23.30
N ASN A 193 21.91 -14.28 22.47
CA ASN A 193 22.93 -13.60 21.69
C ASN A 193 22.31 -12.65 20.65
N ALA A 194 21.24 -13.08 19.97
CA ALA A 194 20.55 -12.23 19.02
C ALA A 194 19.95 -10.97 19.69
N VAL A 195 19.30 -11.13 20.84
CA VAL A 195 18.75 -10.02 21.62
C VAL A 195 19.87 -9.09 22.10
N ALA A 196 20.98 -9.63 22.58
CA ALA A 196 22.14 -8.86 23.01
C ALA A 196 22.91 -8.18 21.86
N GLY A 197 22.64 -8.56 20.59
CA GLY A 197 23.37 -8.03 19.44
C GLY A 197 24.76 -8.67 19.24
N THR A 198 24.94 -9.87 19.77
CA THR A 198 26.18 -10.65 19.60
C THR A 198 26.02 -11.62 18.43
N PHE A 199 26.63 -11.30 17.31
CA PHE A 199 26.52 -12.06 16.07
C PHE A 199 27.83 -12.80 15.75
N SER A 200 27.71 -13.84 14.93
CA SER A 200 28.86 -14.63 14.48
C SER A 200 28.76 -14.89 12.98
N ASN A 201 29.87 -14.71 12.27
CA ASN A 201 29.95 -14.93 10.83
C ASN A 201 29.74 -16.42 10.45
N THR A 202 29.88 -17.33 11.41
CA THR A 202 29.68 -18.77 11.21
C THR A 202 28.40 -19.29 11.88
N ALA A 203 27.58 -18.40 12.43
CA ALA A 203 26.38 -18.78 13.17
C ALA A 203 25.36 -19.53 12.31
N ASN A 204 25.41 -19.35 10.99
CA ASN A 204 24.49 -19.95 10.03
C ASN A 204 24.99 -21.26 9.41
N LEU A 205 26.14 -21.80 9.85
CA LEU A 205 26.68 -23.03 9.30
C LEU A 205 26.10 -24.27 9.97
N ALA A 206 25.81 -25.30 9.17
CA ALA A 206 25.35 -26.57 9.68
C ALA A 206 26.43 -27.25 10.53
N THR A 207 26.12 -27.60 11.75
CA THR A 207 26.97 -28.40 12.64
C THR A 207 26.71 -29.89 12.51
N VAL A 208 25.50 -30.27 12.04
CA VAL A 208 25.09 -31.65 11.76
C VAL A 208 24.42 -31.69 10.40
N ALA A 209 24.83 -32.67 9.56
CA ALA A 209 24.27 -32.84 8.22
C ALA A 209 22.81 -33.32 8.29
N ASN A 210 21.97 -32.84 7.36
CA ASN A 210 20.57 -33.25 7.18
C ASN A 210 19.68 -33.15 8.45
N THR A 211 20.10 -32.36 9.43
CA THR A 211 19.36 -32.18 10.68
C THR A 211 18.92 -30.72 10.78
N ASP A 212 17.69 -30.50 11.23
CA ASP A 212 17.15 -29.16 11.43
C ASP A 212 17.89 -28.46 12.58
N GLN A 213 18.36 -27.25 12.30
CA GLN A 213 19.04 -26.38 13.25
C GLN A 213 18.41 -25.01 13.18
N THR A 214 18.24 -24.36 14.34
CA THR A 214 17.62 -23.06 14.44
C THR A 214 18.65 -21.99 14.69
N PHE A 215 18.58 -20.93 13.91
CA PHE A 215 19.37 -19.72 14.03
C PHE A 215 18.49 -18.51 14.27
N TYR A 216 19.06 -17.48 14.86
CA TYR A 216 18.31 -16.30 15.26
C TYR A 216 18.81 -15.07 14.49
N VAL A 217 17.91 -14.46 13.75
CA VAL A 217 18.19 -13.30 12.91
C VAL A 217 17.56 -12.07 13.54
N ARG A 218 18.39 -11.09 13.92
CA ARG A 218 17.89 -9.82 14.46
C ARG A 218 17.66 -8.82 13.34
N VAL A 219 16.52 -8.16 13.43
CA VAL A 219 16.08 -7.17 12.44
C VAL A 219 15.62 -5.90 13.14
N GLN A 220 16.08 -4.76 12.64
CA GLN A 220 15.51 -3.46 12.98
C GLN A 220 14.79 -2.94 11.74
N SER A 221 13.52 -2.59 11.90
CA SER A 221 12.72 -2.07 10.80
C SER A 221 11.98 -0.81 11.21
N THR A 222 11.89 0.13 10.27
CA THR A 222 11.06 1.34 10.40
C THR A 222 10.24 1.45 9.12
N GLU A 223 8.94 1.37 9.25
CA GLU A 223 8.01 1.28 8.13
C GLU A 223 6.92 2.34 8.25
N PRO A 224 6.44 2.93 7.14
CA PRO A 224 5.29 3.81 7.18
C PRO A 224 4.04 3.03 7.57
N LEU A 225 3.16 3.63 8.34
CA LEU A 225 1.90 3.00 8.74
C LEU A 225 0.94 2.91 7.55
N MET A 226 0.54 1.68 7.19
CA MET A 226 -0.27 1.41 6.00
C MET A 226 -1.73 1.10 6.34
N VAL A 227 -2.34 1.88 7.23
CA VAL A 227 -3.76 1.82 7.56
C VAL A 227 -4.39 3.20 7.34
N SER A 228 -5.55 3.25 6.68
CA SER A 228 -6.27 4.52 6.46
C SER A 228 -6.77 5.07 7.82
N PRO A 229 -6.73 6.39 8.07
CA PRO A 229 -6.40 7.51 7.18
C PRO A 229 -4.91 7.87 7.07
N PHE A 230 -4.00 7.05 7.60
CA PHE A 230 -2.54 7.27 7.54
C PHE A 230 -1.95 6.80 6.21
N LEU A 231 -2.63 5.85 5.56
CA LEU A 231 -2.24 5.33 4.25
C LEU A 231 -2.08 6.46 3.23
N TRP A 232 -1.01 6.41 2.43
CA TRP A 232 -0.73 7.39 1.38
C TRP A 232 -0.57 8.85 1.86
N SER A 233 -0.17 9.04 3.09
CA SER A 233 0.19 10.37 3.57
C SER A 233 1.41 10.90 2.82
N HIS A 234 1.17 11.71 1.81
CA HIS A 234 2.21 12.24 0.91
C HIS A 234 2.80 13.54 1.44
N PRO A 235 4.15 13.67 1.50
CA PRO A 235 4.77 14.88 2.07
C PRO A 235 4.56 16.16 1.25
N LYS A 236 4.18 16.04 -0.02
CA LYS A 236 3.94 17.20 -0.89
C LYS A 236 2.49 17.69 -0.89
N ALA A 237 1.54 16.89 -0.43
CA ALA A 237 0.16 17.31 -0.42
C ALA A 237 -0.05 18.32 0.73
N ASN A 238 -0.47 19.52 0.41
CA ASN A 238 -0.91 20.49 1.40
C ASN A 238 -2.09 19.91 2.17
N ASN A 239 -2.16 20.06 3.47
CA ASN A 239 -3.20 19.54 4.37
C ASN A 239 -3.08 18.04 4.68
N GLN A 240 -1.88 17.56 4.97
CA GLN A 240 -1.65 16.21 5.44
C GLN A 240 -1.89 16.03 6.95
N GLY A 241 -2.02 17.12 7.69
CA GLY A 241 -2.20 17.07 9.13
C GLY A 241 -3.63 16.71 9.54
N MET A 242 -3.75 16.01 10.67
CA MET A 242 -5.01 15.76 11.37
C MET A 242 -5.06 16.56 12.66
N TYR A 243 -6.25 17.07 13.01
CA TYR A 243 -6.56 17.70 14.28
C TYR A 243 -8.00 17.39 14.69
N GLY A 244 -8.41 17.76 15.90
CA GLY A 244 -9.70 17.36 16.44
C GLY A 244 -9.70 15.95 17.01
N VAL A 245 -8.51 15.36 17.21
CA VAL A 245 -8.31 14.03 17.78
C VAL A 245 -7.88 14.15 19.23
N GLN A 246 -8.54 13.42 20.11
CA GLN A 246 -8.19 13.34 21.54
C GLN A 246 -7.41 12.06 21.85
N ASN A 247 -7.87 10.92 21.35
CA ASN A 247 -7.25 9.64 21.59
C ASN A 247 -7.17 8.79 20.33
N MET A 248 -6.15 7.94 20.30
CA MET A 248 -5.98 6.92 19.28
C MET A 248 -5.54 5.62 19.94
N THR A 249 -6.17 4.53 19.56
CA THR A 249 -5.75 3.19 19.96
C THR A 249 -5.40 2.39 18.72
N PHE A 250 -4.21 1.82 18.71
CA PHE A 250 -3.76 0.94 17.63
C PHE A 250 -3.66 -0.48 18.17
N THR A 251 -4.13 -1.43 17.37
CA THR A 251 -4.01 -2.86 17.64
C THR A 251 -3.58 -3.57 16.38
N PHE A 252 -2.39 -4.16 16.40
CA PHE A 252 -1.84 -4.93 15.28
C PHE A 252 -1.77 -6.39 15.67
N ASN A 253 -2.49 -7.23 14.94
CA ASN A 253 -2.44 -8.68 15.11
C ASN A 253 -1.25 -9.23 14.32
N ILE A 254 -0.27 -9.71 15.05
CA ILE A 254 1.00 -10.23 14.55
C ILE A 254 1.01 -11.74 14.69
N GLY A 255 1.89 -12.41 14.01
CA GLY A 255 2.10 -13.85 14.22
C GLY A 255 2.32 -14.64 12.95
N ASP A 256 2.22 -14.02 11.79
CA ASP A 256 2.46 -14.70 10.53
C ASP A 256 3.86 -14.37 9.99
N ALA A 257 4.86 -15.15 10.42
CA ALA A 257 6.22 -15.03 9.91
C ALA A 257 6.40 -15.68 8.54
N SER A 258 5.40 -16.41 8.05
CA SER A 258 5.48 -17.20 6.82
C SER A 258 5.76 -16.36 5.57
N ARG A 259 5.34 -15.10 5.57
CA ARG A 259 5.51 -14.16 4.47
C ARG A 259 6.74 -13.28 4.58
N MET A 260 7.43 -13.30 5.72
CA MET A 260 8.55 -12.39 5.97
C MET A 260 9.84 -12.80 5.27
N TRP A 261 9.95 -14.06 4.86
CA TRP A 261 11.21 -14.65 4.40
C TRP A 261 11.05 -15.35 3.05
N ARG A 262 12.02 -15.13 2.17
CA ARG A 262 12.17 -15.85 0.91
C ARG A 262 13.37 -16.75 0.97
N SER A 263 13.25 -17.96 0.42
CA SER A 263 14.33 -18.91 0.30
C SER A 263 14.27 -19.65 -1.03
N SER A 264 15.35 -19.63 -1.78
CA SER A 264 15.47 -20.28 -3.08
C SER A 264 16.24 -21.60 -3.03
N THR A 265 16.68 -22.04 -1.84
CA THR A 265 17.46 -23.27 -1.69
C THR A 265 16.67 -24.45 -1.18
N GLY A 266 15.48 -24.24 -0.64
CA GLY A 266 14.72 -25.26 0.07
C GLY A 266 15.41 -25.78 1.33
N ARG A 267 16.40 -25.05 1.86
CA ARG A 267 17.09 -25.42 3.11
C ARG A 267 16.32 -24.98 4.33
N VAL A 268 15.60 -23.87 4.25
CA VAL A 268 14.76 -23.36 5.34
C VAL A 268 13.51 -24.21 5.46
N THR A 269 13.26 -24.71 6.67
CA THR A 269 12.13 -25.60 6.98
C THR A 269 11.08 -24.93 7.87
N ALA A 270 11.44 -23.87 8.60
CA ALA A 270 10.50 -23.05 9.36
C ALA A 270 11.05 -21.64 9.62
N VAL A 271 10.15 -20.68 9.68
CA VAL A 271 10.44 -19.31 10.14
C VAL A 271 9.35 -18.89 11.12
N SER A 272 9.77 -18.35 12.26
CA SER A 272 8.85 -17.84 13.28
C SER A 272 9.42 -16.58 13.94
N ILE A 273 8.57 -15.76 14.52
CA ILE A 273 9.00 -14.63 15.33
C ILE A 273 9.31 -15.16 16.73
N ALA A 274 10.59 -15.11 17.13
CA ALA A 274 11.01 -15.55 18.44
C ALA A 274 10.70 -14.51 19.53
N GLN A 275 10.99 -13.25 19.26
CA GLN A 275 10.78 -12.17 20.23
C GLN A 275 10.76 -10.80 19.54
N PHE A 276 9.93 -9.90 20.05
CA PHE A 276 10.08 -8.46 19.85
C PHE A 276 10.82 -7.85 21.04
N THR A 277 11.84 -7.06 20.79
CA THR A 277 12.59 -6.36 21.84
C THR A 277 12.12 -4.93 22.05
N SER A 278 11.60 -4.31 21.00
CA SER A 278 10.98 -2.98 21.06
C SER A 278 9.95 -2.82 19.95
N SER A 279 8.93 -2.01 20.19
CA SER A 279 8.01 -1.56 19.17
C SER A 279 7.45 -0.19 19.53
N ALA A 280 7.49 0.74 18.59
CA ALA A 280 7.06 2.11 18.82
C ALA A 280 6.42 2.71 17.57
N LEU A 281 5.43 3.57 17.79
CA LEU A 281 4.88 4.45 16.77
C LEU A 281 5.48 5.85 16.94
N ILE A 282 5.93 6.44 15.83
CA ILE A 282 6.57 7.75 15.82
C ILE A 282 5.63 8.74 15.14
N PHE A 283 5.22 9.75 15.90
CA PHE A 283 4.36 10.84 15.48
C PHE A 283 5.14 12.15 15.44
N ASN A 284 4.72 13.04 14.57
CA ASN A 284 5.15 14.43 14.59
C ASN A 284 3.96 15.31 14.95
N PHE A 285 4.01 15.91 16.13
CA PHE A 285 3.01 16.87 16.60
C PHE A 285 3.44 18.30 16.26
N LEU A 286 2.50 19.06 15.77
CA LEU A 286 2.66 20.48 15.46
C LEU A 286 1.72 21.27 16.37
N SER A 287 2.27 22.12 17.21
CA SER A 287 1.46 23.07 17.97
C SER A 287 0.96 24.15 17.03
N PRO A 288 -0.35 24.33 16.85
CA PRO A 288 -0.87 25.36 15.97
C PRO A 288 -0.54 26.73 16.50
N HIS A 289 -0.23 27.61 15.59
CA HIS A 289 -0.31 29.04 15.83
C HIS A 289 -1.81 29.39 15.91
N PRO A 290 -2.21 30.46 16.56
CA PRO A 290 -3.47 30.64 17.29
C PRO A 290 -4.63 29.73 16.87
N SER A 291 -5.30 29.15 17.84
CA SER A 291 -6.44 28.23 17.67
C SER A 291 -7.56 28.74 16.76
N ASP A 292 -7.63 30.04 16.57
CA ASP A 292 -8.67 30.71 15.77
C ASP A 292 -8.57 30.46 14.26
N LEU A 293 -7.45 29.93 13.80
CA LEU A 293 -7.24 29.59 12.39
C LEU A 293 -7.69 28.17 12.02
N LEU A 294 -7.95 27.31 13.01
CA LEU A 294 -8.40 25.95 12.75
C LEU A 294 -9.92 25.94 12.53
N LYS A 295 -10.32 25.26 11.46
CA LYS A 295 -11.75 24.99 11.22
C LYS A 295 -12.28 24.06 12.30
N SER A 296 -13.58 24.13 12.58
CA SER A 296 -14.23 23.23 13.55
C SER A 296 -14.13 21.75 13.16
N ARG A 297 -14.02 21.47 11.88
CA ARG A 297 -13.89 20.12 11.32
C ARG A 297 -12.63 19.97 10.51
N ASN A 298 -11.96 18.87 10.73
CA ASN A 298 -10.86 18.39 9.90
C ASN A 298 -11.36 17.26 9.01
N VAL A 299 -11.15 17.37 7.71
CA VAL A 299 -11.53 16.38 6.71
C VAL A 299 -10.27 15.92 6.00
N VAL A 300 -9.97 14.62 6.08
CA VAL A 300 -8.83 14.03 5.41
C VAL A 300 -9.28 12.90 4.48
N PRO A 301 -8.53 12.62 3.41
CA PRO A 301 -8.83 11.49 2.54
C PRO A 301 -8.82 10.16 3.31
N TYR A 302 -9.75 9.29 2.97
CA TYR A 302 -9.88 7.95 3.50
C TYR A 302 -10.07 6.97 2.35
N MET A 303 -9.45 5.80 2.46
CA MET A 303 -9.63 4.70 1.54
C MET A 303 -10.03 3.45 2.31
N ASP A 304 -11.13 2.86 1.93
CA ASP A 304 -11.53 1.54 2.39
C ASP A 304 -11.15 0.51 1.33
N LEU A 305 -10.50 -0.57 1.77
CA LEU A 305 -9.92 -1.59 0.90
C LEU A 305 -10.50 -2.98 1.23
N PRO A 306 -11.80 -3.20 1.01
CA PRO A 306 -12.38 -4.51 1.17
C PRO A 306 -11.82 -5.49 0.15
N ARG A 307 -11.63 -6.74 0.60
CA ARG A 307 -11.11 -7.81 -0.23
C ARG A 307 -12.06 -8.99 -0.27
N PHE A 308 -12.08 -9.64 -1.41
CA PHE A 308 -12.84 -10.85 -1.68
C PHE A 308 -11.88 -11.93 -2.15
N ILE A 309 -11.85 -13.04 -1.44
CA ILE A 309 -10.98 -14.18 -1.75
C ILE A 309 -11.86 -15.36 -2.06
N SER A 310 -11.63 -15.98 -3.20
CA SER A 310 -12.26 -17.21 -3.61
C SER A 310 -11.22 -18.25 -4.01
N THR A 311 -11.53 -19.53 -3.77
CA THR A 311 -10.70 -20.66 -4.20
C THR A 311 -11.50 -21.48 -5.21
N PRO A 312 -11.38 -21.17 -6.52
CA PRO A 312 -12.23 -21.79 -7.57
C PRO A 312 -12.02 -23.28 -7.78
N GLY A 313 -11.02 -23.88 -7.16
CA GLY A 313 -10.72 -25.30 -7.29
C GLY A 313 -10.05 -25.72 -8.61
N VAL A 314 -9.76 -24.77 -9.50
CA VAL A 314 -9.09 -25.02 -10.77
C VAL A 314 -7.58 -24.93 -10.58
N SER A 315 -6.84 -25.98 -10.93
CA SER A 315 -5.39 -26.00 -10.82
C SER A 315 -4.74 -25.30 -12.02
N LEU A 316 -3.73 -24.48 -11.73
CA LEU A 316 -2.80 -23.95 -12.72
C LEU A 316 -1.72 -24.99 -12.99
N PRO A 317 -1.61 -25.54 -14.23
CA PRO A 317 -0.61 -26.52 -14.58
C PRO A 317 0.82 -26.01 -14.37
N ALA A 318 1.71 -26.89 -13.99
CA ALA A 318 3.12 -26.61 -13.87
C ALA A 318 3.71 -26.08 -15.20
N ALA A 319 4.67 -25.19 -15.12
CA ALA A 319 5.55 -24.90 -16.24
C ALA A 319 6.41 -26.14 -16.56
N ALA A 320 6.68 -26.38 -17.83
CA ALA A 320 7.48 -27.53 -18.25
C ALA A 320 8.92 -27.46 -17.71
N ASP A 321 9.44 -26.25 -17.61
CA ASP A 321 10.76 -25.95 -17.07
C ASP A 321 10.79 -24.52 -16.51
N ALA A 322 11.91 -24.12 -15.93
CA ALA A 322 12.10 -22.76 -15.42
C ALA A 322 12.15 -21.67 -16.52
N GLN A 323 12.17 -22.07 -17.79
CA GLN A 323 12.26 -21.18 -18.94
C GLN A 323 10.90 -20.94 -19.62
N SER A 324 9.86 -21.67 -19.22
CA SER A 324 8.53 -21.61 -19.83
C SER A 324 7.45 -21.16 -18.83
N LEU A 325 6.31 -20.76 -19.35
CA LEU A 325 5.09 -20.58 -18.57
C LEU A 325 4.22 -21.84 -18.69
N GLY A 326 3.47 -22.14 -17.65
CA GLY A 326 2.46 -23.19 -17.68
C GLY A 326 1.39 -22.98 -18.76
N ALA A 327 0.58 -23.98 -19.01
CA ALA A 327 -0.52 -23.87 -19.97
C ALA A 327 -1.52 -22.79 -19.54
N LEU A 328 -2.14 -22.14 -20.54
CA LEU A 328 -3.18 -21.15 -20.32
C LEU A 328 -4.41 -21.83 -19.69
N THR A 329 -4.85 -21.30 -18.58
CA THR A 329 -5.98 -21.84 -17.81
C THR A 329 -6.98 -20.75 -17.50
N THR A 330 -8.27 -21.08 -17.67
CA THR A 330 -9.36 -20.16 -17.34
C THR A 330 -9.81 -20.39 -15.90
N ILE A 331 -9.88 -19.32 -15.12
CA ILE A 331 -10.26 -19.33 -13.71
C ILE A 331 -11.35 -18.29 -13.51
N THR A 332 -12.45 -18.69 -12.87
CA THR A 332 -13.61 -17.81 -12.62
C THR A 332 -13.73 -17.53 -11.12
N SER A 333 -13.89 -16.27 -10.75
CA SER A 333 -14.16 -15.88 -9.36
C SER A 333 -15.58 -16.27 -8.94
N ASN A 334 -15.82 -16.32 -7.63
CA ASN A 334 -17.19 -16.28 -7.13
C ASN A 334 -17.86 -14.94 -7.51
N ALA A 335 -19.18 -14.95 -7.58
CA ALA A 335 -19.95 -13.72 -7.71
C ALA A 335 -19.82 -12.90 -6.40
N ILE A 336 -19.52 -11.62 -6.55
CA ILE A 336 -19.27 -10.68 -5.46
C ILE A 336 -20.38 -9.65 -5.46
N GLN A 337 -20.92 -9.37 -4.27
CA GLN A 337 -21.90 -8.31 -4.08
C GLN A 337 -21.19 -7.05 -3.56
N LEU A 338 -21.32 -5.95 -4.28
CA LEU A 338 -20.77 -4.65 -3.93
C LEU A 338 -21.90 -3.72 -3.49
N ASN A 339 -21.68 -2.99 -2.39
CA ASN A 339 -22.63 -2.02 -1.85
C ASN A 339 -22.49 -0.63 -2.49
N GLN A 340 -21.43 -0.42 -3.21
CA GLN A 340 -21.14 0.80 -3.97
C GLN A 340 -20.26 0.46 -5.16
N ILE A 341 -20.22 1.32 -6.16
CA ILE A 341 -19.27 1.22 -7.27
C ILE A 341 -17.91 1.70 -6.74
N PRO A 342 -16.89 0.83 -6.72
CA PRO A 342 -15.56 1.25 -6.28
C PRO A 342 -14.89 2.17 -7.31
N SER A 343 -13.86 2.87 -6.90
CA SER A 343 -13.02 3.64 -7.82
C SER A 343 -12.09 2.74 -8.61
N ARG A 344 -11.40 1.83 -7.93
CA ARG A 344 -10.46 0.90 -8.56
C ARG A 344 -10.67 -0.53 -8.10
N LEU A 345 -10.21 -1.44 -8.95
CA LEU A 345 -10.27 -2.87 -8.77
C LEU A 345 -8.87 -3.45 -8.95
N PHE A 346 -8.42 -4.22 -7.97
CA PHE A 346 -7.13 -4.90 -7.98
C PHE A 346 -7.35 -6.40 -8.01
N ILE A 347 -6.67 -7.08 -8.92
CA ILE A 347 -6.91 -8.50 -9.19
C ILE A 347 -5.59 -9.24 -9.31
N TRP A 348 -5.44 -10.33 -8.56
CA TRP A 348 -4.30 -11.23 -8.69
C TRP A 348 -4.65 -12.67 -8.28
N LEU A 349 -3.83 -13.60 -8.72
CA LEU A 349 -3.91 -15.01 -8.35
C LEU A 349 -2.67 -15.38 -7.55
N ARG A 350 -2.85 -15.81 -6.31
CA ARG A 350 -1.76 -16.20 -5.42
C ARG A 350 -1.74 -17.71 -5.16
N ASN A 351 -0.56 -18.25 -4.87
CA ASN A 351 -0.43 -19.60 -4.39
C ASN A 351 -0.73 -19.64 -2.88
N PRO A 352 -1.81 -20.29 -2.41
CA PRO A 352 -2.15 -20.35 -0.99
C PRO A 352 -1.07 -21.03 -0.15
N ALA A 353 -0.33 -21.99 -0.67
CA ALA A 353 0.77 -22.66 0.04
C ALA A 353 1.88 -21.68 0.44
N SER A 354 2.14 -20.65 -0.37
CA SER A 354 3.10 -19.58 -0.03
C SER A 354 2.71 -18.76 1.20
N TYR A 355 1.46 -18.86 1.66
CA TYR A 355 0.93 -18.15 2.81
C TYR A 355 0.65 -19.04 4.01
N THR A 356 0.42 -20.32 3.81
CA THR A 356 0.04 -21.26 4.89
C THR A 356 1.17 -22.20 5.28
N THR A 357 1.91 -22.72 4.30
CA THR A 357 2.98 -23.69 4.50
C THR A 357 4.16 -23.41 3.57
N PRO A 358 4.76 -22.20 3.64
CA PRO A 358 5.75 -21.77 2.65
C PRO A 358 7.09 -22.51 2.78
N TYR A 359 7.34 -23.18 3.90
CA TYR A 359 8.63 -23.80 4.16
C TYR A 359 8.50 -25.31 4.34
N ALA A 360 9.22 -26.04 3.52
CA ALA A 360 9.44 -27.47 3.68
C ALA A 360 10.82 -27.84 3.12
N ALA A 361 11.41 -28.91 3.64
CA ALA A 361 12.71 -29.37 3.17
C ALA A 361 12.69 -29.64 1.66
N GLY A 362 13.60 -29.03 0.92
CA GLY A 362 13.68 -29.13 -0.52
C GLY A 362 12.68 -28.24 -1.29
N GLN A 363 11.85 -27.48 -0.61
CA GLN A 363 10.89 -26.58 -1.23
C GLN A 363 11.38 -25.12 -1.18
N GLU A 364 11.34 -24.47 -2.32
CA GLU A 364 11.60 -23.03 -2.42
C GLU A 364 10.38 -22.25 -1.94
N SER A 365 10.60 -21.11 -1.30
CA SER A 365 9.54 -20.21 -0.79
C SER A 365 9.55 -18.86 -1.49
N TYR A 366 8.43 -18.52 -2.11
CA TYR A 366 8.23 -17.28 -2.87
C TYR A 366 6.94 -16.57 -2.46
N PRO A 367 6.87 -15.98 -1.25
CA PRO A 367 5.72 -15.17 -0.89
C PRO A 367 5.58 -13.98 -1.85
N ASP A 368 4.33 -13.57 -2.08
CA ASP A 368 3.96 -12.46 -2.96
C ASP A 368 4.42 -12.61 -4.43
N THR A 369 4.50 -13.85 -4.90
CA THR A 369 4.67 -14.17 -6.31
C THR A 369 3.37 -14.73 -6.88
N PHE A 370 2.89 -14.13 -7.95
CA PHE A 370 1.55 -14.33 -8.50
C PHE A 370 1.59 -15.06 -9.85
N ALA A 371 0.45 -15.61 -10.26
CA ALA A 371 0.29 -16.11 -11.62
C ALA A 371 0.33 -14.95 -12.62
N VAL A 372 0.64 -15.29 -13.87
CA VAL A 372 0.64 -14.34 -14.98
C VAL A 372 -0.76 -14.27 -15.57
N ILE A 373 -1.33 -13.07 -15.61
CA ILE A 373 -2.63 -12.80 -16.23
C ILE A 373 -2.41 -12.49 -17.70
N SER A 374 -3.06 -13.27 -18.58
CA SER A 374 -2.97 -13.12 -20.03
C SER A 374 -4.24 -12.55 -20.65
N GLY A 375 -5.37 -12.65 -19.97
CA GLY A 375 -6.66 -12.13 -20.44
C GLY A 375 -7.66 -12.03 -19.29
N ILE A 376 -8.71 -11.24 -19.49
CA ILE A 376 -9.78 -11.04 -18.51
C ILE A 376 -11.13 -10.91 -19.24
N SER A 377 -12.17 -11.29 -18.55
CA SER A 377 -13.55 -10.95 -18.89
C SER A 377 -14.26 -10.55 -17.60
N VAL A 378 -14.80 -9.35 -17.56
CA VAL A 378 -15.51 -8.82 -16.41
C VAL A 378 -17.02 -8.87 -16.69
N ASN A 379 -17.76 -9.43 -15.75
CA ASN A 379 -19.22 -9.39 -15.72
C ASN A 379 -19.63 -8.44 -14.59
N PHE A 380 -20.25 -7.33 -14.95
CA PHE A 380 -20.71 -6.32 -14.00
C PHE A 380 -22.19 -6.04 -14.22
N ASN A 381 -23.00 -6.36 -13.20
CA ASN A 381 -24.46 -6.32 -13.28
C ASN A 381 -24.98 -7.10 -14.51
N ASN A 382 -25.67 -6.39 -15.42
CA ASN A 382 -26.27 -6.96 -16.64
C ASN A 382 -25.31 -6.98 -17.83
N GLN A 383 -24.07 -6.49 -17.66
CA GLN A 383 -23.07 -6.51 -18.73
C GLN A 383 -22.11 -7.68 -18.53
N SER A 384 -21.85 -8.40 -19.60
CA SER A 384 -20.90 -9.52 -19.61
C SER A 384 -19.85 -9.32 -20.71
N GLY A 385 -18.68 -9.92 -20.52
CA GLY A 385 -17.63 -9.89 -21.53
C GLY A 385 -16.88 -8.57 -21.62
N ILE A 386 -16.98 -7.68 -20.63
CA ILE A 386 -16.21 -6.44 -20.60
C ILE A 386 -14.72 -6.79 -20.60
N LEU A 387 -13.93 -6.17 -21.46
CA LEU A 387 -12.49 -6.40 -21.67
C LEU A 387 -12.13 -7.80 -22.21
N ALA A 388 -13.07 -8.60 -22.71
CA ALA A 388 -12.79 -9.96 -23.20
C ALA A 388 -11.84 -9.99 -24.42
N SER A 389 -11.72 -8.90 -25.16
CA SER A 389 -10.80 -8.73 -26.29
C SER A 389 -9.47 -8.08 -25.93
N ALA A 390 -9.27 -7.67 -24.67
CA ALA A 390 -8.05 -7.01 -24.24
C ALA A 390 -6.87 -8.00 -24.24
N THR A 391 -5.78 -7.60 -24.84
CA THR A 391 -4.53 -8.36 -24.82
C THR A 391 -3.80 -8.16 -23.49
N GLN A 392 -2.81 -9.01 -23.20
CA GLN A 392 -1.99 -8.86 -22.01
C GLN A 392 -1.30 -7.49 -21.95
N GLN A 393 -0.90 -6.95 -23.11
CA GLN A 393 -0.28 -5.63 -23.20
C GLN A 393 -1.28 -4.51 -22.86
N ASP A 394 -2.52 -4.64 -23.30
CA ASP A 394 -3.58 -3.69 -22.96
C ASP A 394 -3.86 -3.72 -21.44
N LEU A 395 -3.93 -4.91 -20.85
CA LEU A 395 -4.13 -5.07 -19.41
C LEU A 395 -2.99 -4.46 -18.59
N PHE A 396 -1.75 -4.62 -19.05
CA PHE A 396 -0.60 -3.95 -18.45
C PHE A 396 -0.72 -2.43 -18.56
N LYS A 397 -1.07 -1.92 -19.74
CA LYS A 397 -1.26 -0.48 -19.99
C LYS A 397 -2.35 0.10 -19.06
N PHE A 398 -3.50 -0.55 -18.95
CA PHE A 398 -4.54 -0.14 -18.00
C PHE A 398 -4.01 -0.10 -16.56
N SER A 399 -3.28 -1.13 -16.14
CA SER A 399 -2.71 -1.17 -14.79
C SER A 399 -1.76 0.00 -14.52
N VAL A 400 -0.88 0.36 -15.46
CA VAL A 400 0.04 1.48 -15.33
C VAL A 400 -0.71 2.82 -15.34
N GLU A 401 -1.68 3.00 -16.22
CA GLU A 401 -2.52 4.20 -16.28
C GLU A 401 -3.34 4.42 -15.01
N ASN A 402 -3.67 3.32 -14.30
CA ASN A 402 -4.40 3.35 -13.03
C ASN A 402 -3.46 3.37 -11.81
N GLY A 403 -2.16 3.62 -12.02
CA GLY A 403 -1.19 3.91 -10.98
C GLY A 403 -0.31 2.73 -10.55
N SER A 404 -0.33 1.59 -11.25
CA SER A 404 0.60 0.49 -10.97
C SER A 404 2.03 0.88 -11.35
N ASN A 405 2.97 0.62 -10.45
CA ASN A 405 4.40 0.82 -10.67
C ASN A 405 5.13 -0.44 -11.14
N GLN A 406 4.40 -1.48 -11.52
CA GLN A 406 5.00 -2.68 -12.09
C GLN A 406 5.61 -2.40 -13.47
N SER A 407 6.77 -2.99 -13.72
CA SER A 407 7.33 -3.06 -15.07
C SER A 407 6.61 -4.13 -15.92
N TRP A 408 6.75 -4.03 -17.24
CA TRP A 408 6.25 -5.07 -18.14
C TRP A 408 6.77 -6.46 -17.80
N TYR A 409 8.05 -6.56 -17.42
CA TYR A 409 8.67 -7.84 -17.07
C TYR A 409 8.08 -8.45 -15.80
N GLU A 410 7.72 -7.64 -14.82
CA GLU A 410 7.01 -8.11 -13.63
C GLU A 410 5.62 -8.63 -13.99
N PHE A 411 4.85 -7.82 -14.73
CA PHE A 411 3.47 -8.14 -15.10
C PHE A 411 3.38 -9.35 -16.03
N SER A 412 4.25 -9.44 -17.02
CA SER A 412 4.30 -10.58 -17.95
C SER A 412 4.90 -11.85 -17.32
N GLY A 413 5.49 -11.73 -16.14
CA GLY A 413 6.16 -12.83 -15.43
C GLY A 413 7.44 -13.31 -16.12
N GLN A 414 7.89 -12.62 -17.15
CA GLN A 414 9.02 -13.04 -17.97
C GLN A 414 10.04 -11.93 -18.14
N THR A 415 11.28 -12.28 -17.88
CA THR A 415 12.41 -11.55 -18.40
C THR A 415 13.34 -12.53 -19.08
N ASN A 416 13.63 -12.28 -20.34
CA ASN A 416 14.55 -13.12 -21.13
C ASN A 416 15.90 -12.42 -21.15
N PHE A 417 16.91 -13.08 -20.58
CA PHE A 417 18.30 -12.67 -20.71
C PHE A 417 19.03 -13.64 -21.61
N PRO A 418 19.78 -13.15 -22.61
CA PRO A 418 20.67 -14.05 -23.35
C PRO A 418 21.75 -14.58 -22.40
N ASP A 419 21.82 -15.88 -22.25
CA ASP A 419 22.94 -16.52 -21.59
C ASP A 419 24.10 -16.58 -22.58
N VAL A 420 25.13 -15.80 -22.33
CA VAL A 420 26.31 -15.68 -23.22
C VAL A 420 27.10 -17.00 -23.26
N ALA A 421 27.01 -17.83 -22.22
CA ALA A 421 27.74 -19.09 -22.14
C ALA A 421 27.08 -20.22 -22.94
N THR A 422 25.75 -20.24 -23.00
CA THR A 422 24.99 -21.32 -23.65
C THR A 422 24.25 -20.89 -24.91
N GLY A 423 24.17 -19.58 -25.18
CA GLY A 423 23.37 -19.01 -26.28
C GLY A 423 21.85 -19.18 -26.10
N ILE A 424 21.41 -19.74 -24.99
CA ILE A 424 20.01 -19.96 -24.66
C ILE A 424 19.53 -18.80 -23.78
N GLY A 425 18.40 -18.20 -24.12
CA GLY A 425 17.80 -17.17 -23.28
C GLY A 425 17.43 -17.74 -21.90
N ARG A 426 17.95 -17.13 -20.84
CA ARG A 426 17.59 -17.49 -19.47
C ARG A 426 16.40 -16.65 -18.99
N ARG A 427 15.37 -17.31 -18.51
CA ARG A 427 14.22 -16.67 -17.91
C ARG A 427 14.37 -16.62 -16.39
N VAL A 428 14.06 -15.45 -15.82
CA VAL A 428 13.96 -15.26 -14.37
C VAL A 428 12.48 -15.05 -14.03
N PRO A 429 11.89 -15.84 -13.12
CA PRO A 429 10.53 -15.62 -12.63
C PRO A 429 10.45 -14.26 -11.93
N MET A 430 9.44 -13.48 -12.30
CA MET A 430 9.17 -12.18 -11.71
C MET A 430 8.02 -12.26 -10.71
N SER A 431 7.64 -11.13 -10.10
CA SER A 431 6.57 -11.10 -9.11
C SER A 431 5.17 -11.49 -9.65
N GLY A 432 4.99 -11.48 -10.96
CA GLY A 432 3.71 -11.83 -11.59
C GLY A 432 2.75 -10.67 -11.68
N SER A 433 1.55 -10.93 -12.20
CA SER A 433 0.61 -9.87 -12.55
C SER A 433 -0.22 -9.42 -11.35
N LEU A 434 -0.20 -8.10 -11.08
CA LEU A 434 -1.24 -7.39 -10.36
C LEU A 434 -1.98 -6.53 -11.38
N LEU A 435 -3.22 -6.87 -11.70
CA LEU A 435 -4.06 -6.12 -12.63
C LEU A 435 -4.83 -5.05 -11.88
N VAL A 436 -4.81 -3.83 -12.38
CA VAL A 436 -5.53 -2.68 -11.81
C VAL A 436 -6.44 -2.09 -12.87
N LEU A 437 -7.72 -2.04 -12.56
CA LEU A 437 -8.76 -1.50 -13.44
C LEU A 437 -9.53 -0.38 -12.72
N GLU A 438 -9.96 0.62 -13.46
CA GLU A 438 -10.76 1.72 -12.96
C GLU A 438 -12.19 1.63 -13.48
N PHE A 439 -13.17 1.81 -12.60
CA PHE A 439 -14.57 1.87 -13.01
C PHE A 439 -14.86 3.20 -13.73
N ALA A 440 -15.79 3.16 -14.67
CA ALA A 440 -16.14 4.23 -15.60
C ALA A 440 -15.06 4.61 -16.63
N LYS A 441 -13.86 4.05 -16.51
CA LYS A 441 -12.77 4.23 -17.48
C LYS A 441 -12.53 2.94 -18.27
N ASP A 442 -12.12 1.88 -17.58
CA ASP A 442 -11.81 0.58 -18.19
C ASP A 442 -13.04 -0.34 -18.15
N ILE A 443 -13.78 -0.31 -17.03
CA ILE A 443 -15.03 -1.03 -16.85
C ILE A 443 -16.17 -0.06 -17.13
N ASN A 444 -16.82 -0.25 -18.29
CA ASN A 444 -17.93 0.60 -18.66
C ASN A 444 -19.12 0.40 -17.71
N ILE A 445 -19.69 1.51 -17.25
CA ILE A 445 -20.90 1.53 -16.46
C ILE A 445 -22.04 1.86 -17.42
N SER A 446 -22.93 0.90 -17.66
CA SER A 446 -23.99 0.98 -18.70
C SER A 446 -25.03 2.06 -18.47
N ASP A 447 -25.04 2.66 -17.32
CA ASP A 447 -26.04 3.64 -16.90
C ASP A 447 -25.32 4.97 -16.65
N ASP A 448 -25.64 5.99 -17.43
CA ASP A 448 -25.08 7.35 -17.28
C ASP A 448 -25.33 7.96 -15.88
N TYR A 449 -26.12 7.26 -15.07
CA TYR A 449 -26.53 7.67 -13.75
C TYR A 449 -25.65 7.14 -12.60
N TYR A 450 -24.61 6.39 -12.91
CA TYR A 450 -23.69 5.84 -11.92
C TYR A 450 -22.27 6.35 -12.13
N ALA A 451 -21.61 6.61 -11.03
CA ALA A 451 -20.19 6.96 -10.97
C ALA A 451 -19.50 6.16 -9.86
N ALA A 452 -18.18 6.15 -9.82
CA ALA A 452 -17.44 5.63 -8.67
C ALA A 452 -17.93 6.33 -7.39
N GLY A 453 -18.20 5.56 -6.34
CA GLY A 453 -18.82 6.04 -5.10
C GLY A 453 -20.35 6.00 -5.06
N SER A 454 -21.02 5.66 -6.15
CA SER A 454 -22.48 5.50 -6.17
C SER A 454 -22.92 4.32 -5.31
N LEU A 455 -23.83 4.55 -4.39
CA LEU A 455 -24.44 3.51 -3.54
C LEU A 455 -25.43 2.67 -4.35
N GLY A 456 -25.40 1.39 -4.13
CA GLY A 456 -26.31 0.44 -4.79
C GLY A 456 -25.96 -0.99 -4.47
N ASN A 457 -26.62 -1.90 -5.15
CA ASN A 457 -26.39 -3.33 -5.05
C ASN A 457 -25.88 -3.81 -6.41
N PHE A 458 -24.58 -4.01 -6.51
CA PHE A 458 -23.91 -4.33 -7.76
C PHE A 458 -23.30 -5.73 -7.70
N GLN A 459 -23.48 -6.51 -8.74
CA GLN A 459 -22.91 -7.85 -8.86
C GLN A 459 -21.66 -7.79 -9.74
N LEU A 460 -20.55 -8.35 -9.24
CA LEU A 460 -19.28 -8.47 -9.94
C LEU A 460 -18.85 -9.92 -10.03
N GLN A 461 -18.46 -10.38 -11.21
CA GLN A 461 -17.79 -11.66 -11.42
C GLN A 461 -16.67 -11.49 -12.44
N ILE A 462 -15.55 -12.14 -12.21
CA ILE A 462 -14.37 -12.01 -13.06
C ILE A 462 -13.93 -13.38 -13.54
N VAL A 463 -13.63 -13.47 -14.82
CA VAL A 463 -13.03 -14.63 -15.47
C VAL A 463 -11.64 -14.22 -15.93
N LEU A 464 -10.60 -14.94 -15.48
CA LEU A 464 -9.21 -14.71 -15.87
C LEU A 464 -8.69 -15.84 -16.74
N GLN A 465 -7.85 -15.49 -17.68
CA GLN A 465 -6.94 -16.39 -18.35
C GLN A 465 -5.54 -16.21 -17.75
N ALA A 466 -5.03 -17.24 -17.12
CA ALA A 466 -3.78 -17.17 -16.37
C ALA A 466 -2.82 -18.33 -16.66
N ARG A 467 -1.54 -18.09 -16.35
CA ARG A 467 -0.45 -19.08 -16.50
C ARG A 467 0.38 -19.14 -15.22
N ASN A 468 0.82 -20.34 -14.89
CA ASN A 468 1.74 -20.57 -13.79
C ASN A 468 3.19 -20.21 -14.20
N GLN A 469 3.95 -19.67 -13.27
CA GLN A 469 5.36 -19.36 -13.46
C GLN A 469 6.31 -20.45 -12.94
N PHE A 470 5.79 -21.39 -12.15
CA PHE A 470 6.59 -22.38 -11.43
C PHE A 470 6.43 -23.78 -12.01
N THR A 471 7.44 -24.61 -11.75
CA THR A 471 7.49 -26.04 -12.14
C THR A 471 6.61 -26.94 -11.28
N ALA A 472 5.94 -26.40 -10.27
CA ALA A 472 4.93 -27.08 -9.46
C ALA A 472 3.53 -26.56 -9.81
N ALA A 473 2.58 -27.47 -10.03
CA ALA A 473 1.17 -27.09 -10.19
C ALA A 473 0.57 -26.68 -8.84
N TYR A 474 -0.34 -25.71 -8.84
CA TYR A 474 -1.08 -25.30 -7.65
C TYR A 474 -2.48 -24.80 -7.98
N THR A 475 -3.37 -24.87 -7.02
CA THR A 475 -4.71 -24.28 -7.11
C THR A 475 -4.67 -22.89 -6.49
N PRO A 476 -4.86 -21.80 -7.27
CA PRO A 476 -4.69 -20.46 -6.77
C PRO A 476 -5.90 -19.99 -5.95
N ASP A 477 -5.62 -19.13 -4.97
CA ASP A 477 -6.62 -18.18 -4.47
C ASP A 477 -6.80 -17.05 -5.48
N PHE A 478 -8.04 -16.76 -5.81
CA PHE A 478 -8.44 -15.60 -6.60
C PHE A 478 -8.71 -14.44 -5.65
N VAL A 479 -7.86 -13.43 -5.68
CA VAL A 479 -7.99 -12.26 -4.81
C VAL A 479 -8.45 -11.06 -5.60
N ILE A 480 -9.54 -10.47 -5.15
CA ILE A 480 -10.08 -9.23 -5.67
C ILE A 480 -10.12 -8.24 -4.50
N MET A 481 -9.41 -7.14 -4.63
CA MET A 481 -9.49 -6.01 -3.71
C MET A 481 -10.14 -4.84 -4.43
N VAL A 482 -11.06 -4.17 -3.79
CA VAL A 482 -11.68 -2.96 -4.32
C VAL A 482 -11.26 -1.76 -3.48
N GLU A 483 -11.17 -0.61 -4.10
CA GLU A 483 -10.86 0.65 -3.45
C GLU A 483 -12.12 1.53 -3.44
N ASN A 484 -12.56 1.84 -2.24
CA ASN A 484 -13.66 2.73 -1.98
C ASN A 484 -13.12 4.03 -1.43
N ASP A 485 -13.19 5.07 -2.22
CA ASP A 485 -12.77 6.40 -1.80
C ASP A 485 -13.77 7.03 -0.85
N GLY A 486 -13.24 7.80 0.10
CA GLY A 486 -14.05 8.47 1.08
C GLY A 486 -13.31 9.57 1.81
N CYS A 487 -13.88 10.00 2.90
CA CYS A 487 -13.25 10.96 3.80
C CYS A 487 -13.41 10.54 5.26
N PHE A 488 -12.37 10.82 6.03
CA PHE A 488 -12.36 10.71 7.47
C PHE A 488 -12.51 12.11 8.05
N VAL A 489 -13.50 12.29 8.90
CA VAL A 489 -13.85 13.58 9.50
C VAL A 489 -13.60 13.54 10.99
N CYS A 490 -12.82 14.48 11.50
CA CYS A 490 -12.61 14.68 12.94
C CYS A 490 -13.22 16.02 13.36
N GLU A 491 -13.92 16.02 14.47
CA GLU A 491 -14.51 17.22 15.07
C GLU A 491 -14.50 17.07 16.59
N ARG A 492 -13.68 17.90 17.28
CA ARG A 492 -13.68 18.05 18.74
C ARG A 492 -13.84 16.73 19.53
N GLY A 493 -12.96 15.77 19.27
CA GLY A 493 -12.97 14.49 19.99
C GLY A 493 -13.97 13.45 19.46
N THR A 494 -14.69 13.74 18.38
CA THR A 494 -15.51 12.79 17.64
C THR A 494 -14.93 12.55 16.26
N SER A 495 -15.22 11.40 15.67
CA SER A 495 -14.81 11.10 14.30
C SER A 495 -15.88 10.32 13.54
N ALA A 496 -15.85 10.42 12.22
CA ALA A 496 -16.76 9.68 11.34
C ALA A 496 -16.05 9.33 10.02
N VAL A 497 -16.41 8.19 9.45
CA VAL A 497 -15.96 7.74 8.13
C VAL A 497 -17.13 7.83 7.16
N TYR A 498 -16.88 8.40 6.01
CA TYR A 498 -17.84 8.48 4.92
C TYR A 498 -17.23 7.85 3.66
N THR A 499 -17.85 6.77 3.20
CA THR A 499 -17.56 6.12 1.92
C THR A 499 -18.87 5.96 1.17
N GLY A 500 -18.84 6.04 -0.18
CA GLY A 500 -20.04 5.83 -0.97
C GLY A 500 -21.15 6.85 -0.66
N ILE A 501 -20.87 8.14 -0.85
CA ILE A 501 -21.80 9.23 -0.51
C ILE A 501 -22.70 9.68 -1.67
N LEU A 502 -22.49 9.13 -2.88
CA LEU A 502 -23.24 9.53 -4.06
C LEU A 502 -24.50 8.69 -4.21
N THR A 503 -25.65 9.35 -4.25
CA THR A 503 -26.91 8.72 -4.67
C THR A 503 -27.14 8.91 -6.17
N LYS A 504 -28.03 8.10 -6.75
CA LYS A 504 -28.42 8.23 -8.17
C LYS A 504 -28.89 9.66 -8.50
N SER A 505 -29.62 10.30 -7.62
CA SER A 505 -30.08 11.67 -7.78
C SER A 505 -28.94 12.71 -7.79
N ASP A 506 -27.87 12.46 -7.03
CA ASP A 506 -26.71 13.36 -6.99
C ASP A 506 -25.92 13.29 -8.31
N VAL A 507 -25.78 12.07 -8.86
CA VAL A 507 -25.11 11.85 -10.15
C VAL A 507 -25.91 12.48 -11.29
N LEU A 508 -27.24 12.31 -11.30
CA LEU A 508 -28.13 12.94 -12.26
C LEU A 508 -28.06 14.47 -12.23
N ALA A 509 -28.04 15.04 -11.04
CA ALA A 509 -27.93 16.49 -10.88
C ALA A 509 -26.58 17.03 -11.39
N ALA A 510 -25.51 16.21 -11.34
CA ALA A 510 -24.18 16.56 -11.84
C ALA A 510 -24.12 16.52 -13.38
N SER A 511 -24.88 15.65 -14.03
CA SER A 511 -24.87 15.50 -15.49
C SER A 511 -25.49 16.68 -16.25
N GLU A 512 -26.28 17.50 -15.60
CA GLU A 512 -26.87 18.73 -16.17
C GLU A 512 -25.88 19.90 -16.25
N GLN A 513 -24.69 19.76 -15.72
CA GLN A 513 -23.63 20.79 -15.77
C GLN A 513 -22.80 20.62 -17.07
N PRO A 514 -22.27 21.71 -17.66
CA PRO A 514 -21.48 21.62 -18.87
C PRO A 514 -20.31 20.66 -18.69
N SER A 515 -20.26 19.67 -19.55
CA SER A 515 -19.28 18.60 -19.56
C SER A 515 -17.85 19.17 -19.57
N TYR A 516 -17.09 18.93 -18.52
CA TYR A 516 -15.65 19.06 -18.61
C TYR A 516 -15.13 17.97 -19.57
N HIS A 517 -14.36 18.39 -20.57
CA HIS A 517 -13.79 17.44 -21.50
C HIS A 517 -12.94 16.39 -20.76
N TYR A 518 -13.08 15.13 -21.15
CA TYR A 518 -12.32 13.99 -20.62
C TYR A 518 -10.79 14.23 -20.62
N SER A 519 -10.30 15.06 -21.57
CA SER A 519 -8.91 15.53 -21.62
C SER A 519 -8.46 16.38 -20.42
N ASP A 520 -9.39 17.07 -19.76
CA ASP A 520 -9.05 17.88 -18.59
C ASP A 520 -8.96 17.03 -17.32
N VAL A 521 -9.76 15.97 -17.27
CA VAL A 521 -9.67 14.95 -16.21
C VAL A 521 -8.37 14.14 -16.36
N GLN A 522 -7.96 13.78 -17.57
CA GLN A 522 -6.68 13.09 -17.80
C GLN A 522 -5.45 13.93 -17.44
N ARG A 523 -5.49 15.24 -17.64
CA ARG A 523 -4.42 16.14 -17.18
C ARG A 523 -4.34 16.23 -15.66
N MET A 524 -5.43 15.98 -14.97
CA MET A 524 -5.48 15.96 -13.51
C MET A 524 -4.96 14.65 -12.91
N VAL A 525 -5.11 13.53 -13.62
CA VAL A 525 -4.67 12.19 -13.17
C VAL A 525 -3.15 12.02 -13.22
N GLY A 526 -2.42 12.83 -13.98
CA GLY A 526 -0.95 12.87 -13.98
C GLY A 526 -0.30 13.51 -12.74
N GLY A 527 -1.07 14.22 -11.92
CA GLY A 527 -0.66 14.69 -10.59
C GLY A 527 -1.42 13.88 -9.57
N GLY A 528 -0.81 13.15 -8.71
CA GLY A 528 -1.33 12.15 -7.79
C GLY A 528 -2.83 12.24 -7.44
N PHE A 529 -3.47 11.12 -7.29
CA PHE A 529 -4.91 10.93 -7.02
C PHE A 529 -5.51 11.96 -6.01
N LEU A 530 -4.74 12.35 -4.99
CA LEU A 530 -5.16 13.35 -3.99
C LEU A 530 -5.28 14.77 -4.56
N ASP A 531 -4.45 15.15 -5.54
CA ASP A 531 -4.56 16.46 -6.20
C ASP A 531 -5.77 16.48 -7.15
N SER A 532 -6.10 15.33 -7.76
CA SER A 532 -7.30 15.16 -8.57
C SER A 532 -8.57 15.22 -7.74
N LEU A 533 -8.60 14.51 -6.61
CA LEU A 533 -9.73 14.56 -5.66
C LEU A 533 -9.94 15.98 -5.11
N ARG A 534 -8.85 16.67 -4.79
CA ARG A 534 -8.89 18.06 -4.30
C ARG A 534 -9.42 19.03 -5.35
N SER A 535 -9.03 18.86 -6.60
CA SER A 535 -9.50 19.66 -7.73
C SER A 535 -10.97 19.39 -8.03
N ILE A 536 -11.40 18.12 -8.00
CA ILE A 536 -12.79 17.72 -8.19
C ILE A 536 -13.64 18.16 -6.99
N VAL A 537 -13.21 17.88 -5.78
CA VAL A 537 -13.91 18.30 -4.56
C VAL A 537 -13.95 19.83 -4.45
N GLY A 538 -12.87 20.54 -4.77
CA GLY A 538 -12.82 21.99 -4.74
C GLY A 538 -13.69 22.68 -5.81
N ARG A 539 -13.91 22.06 -6.97
CA ARG A 539 -14.69 22.63 -8.07
C ARG A 539 -16.13 22.08 -8.15
N VAL A 540 -16.33 20.81 -7.85
CA VAL A 540 -17.63 20.15 -7.97
C VAL A 540 -18.45 20.28 -6.68
N LEU A 541 -17.82 20.24 -5.53
CA LEU A 541 -18.52 20.40 -4.24
C LEU A 541 -19.24 21.74 -4.08
N PRO A 542 -18.68 22.91 -4.47
CA PRO A 542 -19.42 24.17 -4.43
C PRO A 542 -20.64 24.20 -5.34
N MET A 543 -20.60 23.45 -6.45
CA MET A 543 -21.70 23.41 -7.41
C MET A 543 -22.79 22.40 -7.00
N LEU A 544 -22.40 21.24 -6.45
CA LEU A 544 -23.31 20.17 -6.04
C LEU A 544 -23.89 20.35 -4.64
N ALA A 545 -23.15 21.00 -3.75
CA ALA A 545 -23.53 21.15 -2.35
C ALA A 545 -24.89 21.83 -2.12
N PRO A 546 -25.30 22.86 -2.89
CA PRO A 546 -26.62 23.46 -2.72
C PRO A 546 -27.76 22.53 -3.12
N LEU A 547 -27.55 21.73 -4.17
CA LEU A 547 -28.53 20.75 -4.68
C LEU A 547 -28.62 19.53 -3.77
N ALA A 548 -27.48 18.95 -3.41
CA ALA A 548 -27.39 17.84 -2.48
C ALA A 548 -28.00 18.19 -1.11
N LYS A 549 -27.71 19.39 -0.59
CA LYS A 549 -28.30 19.88 0.66
C LYS A 549 -29.81 19.98 0.61
N ARG A 550 -30.35 20.44 -0.50
CA ARG A 550 -31.81 20.61 -0.70
C ARG A 550 -32.55 19.28 -0.80
N HIS A 551 -31.92 18.26 -1.42
CA HIS A 551 -32.47 16.91 -1.53
C HIS A 551 -32.27 16.10 -0.25
N LEU A 552 -31.11 16.17 0.37
CA LEU A 552 -30.81 15.47 1.62
C LEU A 552 -31.64 15.98 2.80
N ALA A 553 -31.95 17.29 2.83
CA ALA A 553 -32.87 17.87 3.81
C ALA A 553 -34.32 17.39 3.64
N LYS A 554 -34.71 17.02 2.42
CA LYS A 554 -36.08 16.53 2.11
C LYS A 554 -36.25 15.02 2.26
N SER A 555 -35.17 14.25 2.39
CA SER A 555 -35.23 12.78 2.34
C SER A 555 -35.85 12.14 3.59
N GLY A 556 -36.08 12.88 4.66
CA GLY A 556 -36.67 12.34 5.90
C GLY A 556 -35.83 11.28 6.61
N HIS A 557 -34.71 10.86 6.04
CA HIS A 557 -33.84 9.82 6.59
C HIS A 557 -32.74 10.45 7.48
N PRO A 558 -32.48 9.90 8.68
CA PRO A 558 -31.51 10.50 9.61
C PRO A 558 -30.10 10.66 9.03
N MET A 559 -29.65 9.76 8.15
CA MET A 559 -28.39 9.91 7.42
C MET A 559 -28.40 11.05 6.40
N GLY A 560 -29.52 11.30 5.73
CA GLY A 560 -29.67 12.42 4.81
C GLY A 560 -29.62 13.76 5.53
N GLN A 561 -30.20 13.85 6.70
CA GLN A 561 -30.13 15.06 7.54
C GLN A 561 -28.72 15.32 8.08
N ALA A 562 -28.00 14.27 8.48
CA ALA A 562 -26.60 14.37 8.92
C ALA A 562 -25.67 14.81 7.77
N ALA A 563 -25.85 14.25 6.56
CA ALA A 563 -25.09 14.66 5.38
C ALA A 563 -25.40 16.10 4.94
N SER A 564 -26.67 16.52 5.02
CA SER A 564 -27.08 17.91 4.77
C SER A 564 -26.46 18.90 5.79
N ALA A 565 -26.40 18.50 7.07
CA ALA A 565 -25.76 19.28 8.11
C ALA A 565 -24.23 19.37 7.90
N ALA A 566 -23.60 18.26 7.47
CA ALA A 566 -22.18 18.21 7.14
C ALA A 566 -21.83 19.15 5.98
N LEU A 567 -22.60 19.15 4.89
CA LEU A 567 -22.43 20.06 3.78
C LEU A 567 -22.66 21.52 4.19
N GLY A 568 -23.62 21.78 5.09
CA GLY A 568 -23.87 23.11 5.63
C GLY A 568 -22.74 23.66 6.49
N ALA A 569 -22.08 22.80 7.26
CA ALA A 569 -20.94 23.17 8.10
C ALA A 569 -19.65 23.39 7.30
N LEU A 570 -19.50 22.74 6.14
CA LEU A 570 -18.43 23.00 5.17
C LEU A 570 -18.59 24.35 4.43
N GLY A 571 -19.64 25.12 4.75
CA GLY A 571 -19.89 26.42 4.14
C GLY A 571 -20.64 26.38 2.82
N TYR A 572 -21.06 25.18 2.39
CA TYR A 572 -21.82 25.01 1.16
C TYR A 572 -23.32 25.17 1.41
N GLY A 573 -23.96 26.07 0.73
CA GLY A 573 -25.41 26.24 0.72
C GLY A 573 -25.98 27.36 1.57
N LYS A 574 -25.21 28.43 1.85
CA LYS A 574 -25.77 29.73 2.15
C LYS A 574 -26.14 30.40 0.82
N SER A 575 -27.44 30.55 0.61
CA SER A 575 -27.98 31.22 -0.56
C SER A 575 -27.48 32.66 -0.68
N GLY A 576 -26.99 32.96 -1.87
CA GLY A 576 -26.97 34.31 -2.46
C GLY A 576 -26.39 35.41 -1.63
N GLY A 577 -25.16 35.74 -1.87
CA GLY A 577 -24.59 36.98 -1.38
C GLY A 577 -23.10 37.07 -1.67
N LYS A 578 -22.75 37.72 -2.78
CA LYS A 578 -21.44 38.36 -3.00
C LYS A 578 -20.18 37.49 -2.94
N LEU A 579 -19.99 36.63 -3.90
CA LEU A 579 -18.66 36.11 -4.26
C LEU A 579 -18.26 36.40 -5.72
N ALA A 580 -19.11 37.14 -6.46
CA ALA A 580 -18.82 37.54 -7.84
C ALA A 580 -17.91 38.79 -7.93
N ASP A 581 -17.71 39.56 -6.86
CA ASP A 581 -16.98 40.84 -6.92
C ASP A 581 -15.55 40.80 -6.35
N ARG A 582 -14.92 39.63 -6.25
CA ARG A 582 -13.52 39.49 -5.82
C ARG A 582 -12.63 38.64 -6.73
N MET A 583 -12.98 38.56 -8.00
CA MET A 583 -12.07 38.07 -9.05
C MET A 583 -12.13 39.06 -10.23
N VAL A 584 -11.57 40.23 -10.06
CA VAL A 584 -10.93 41.05 -11.09
C VAL A 584 -9.54 41.38 -10.57
#